data_a5c5b45490c22c821c2a08c6f8ae3186
#
_entry.id   a5c5b45490c22c821c2a08c6f8ae3186
#
_cell.length_a   1.000
_cell.length_b   1.000
_cell.length_c   1.000
_cell.angle_alpha   90.00
_cell.angle_beta   90.00
_cell.angle_gamma   90.00
#
_symmetry.space_group_name_H-M   'P 1'
#
loop_
_entity.id
_entity.type
_entity.pdbx_description
1 polymer ?
#
loop_
_entity_poly.entity_id
_entity_poly.type
_entity_poly.pdbx_seq_one_letter_code
_entity_poly.pdbx_strand_id
1 'polypeptide(L)'
;MNIGDTLPPLEIPVTRTLIVAGAIASRDYQDVHHDAVLAREKGSPDIFMNILTTNGLVGRYITDHLGPRAVLRKVAIRLGAPNHPGDTMTLTGTVTALDGDTAEIRVVGANRIGHHVTGTVTVTLDTAPDTTPDTAPHTAAAGPGPLGTPEGTA
;
A
#
# COMPACT_ATOMS: atom_id res chain seq x y z
N MET A 1 14.29 4.15 -15.95
CA MET A 1 13.66 2.82 -15.86
C MET A 1 13.84 2.11 -17.18
N ASN A 2 14.26 0.83 -17.17
CA ASN A 2 14.46 0.01 -18.35
C ASN A 2 13.71 -1.31 -18.21
N ILE A 3 13.43 -1.98 -19.33
CA ILE A 3 12.89 -3.35 -19.30
C ILE A 3 13.93 -4.25 -18.64
N GLY A 4 13.48 -5.08 -17.68
CA GLY A 4 14.32 -5.95 -16.86
C GLY A 4 14.76 -5.32 -15.53
N ASP A 5 14.58 -4.02 -15.31
CA ASP A 5 14.83 -3.41 -14.01
C ASP A 5 13.94 -4.04 -12.95
N THR A 6 14.52 -4.28 -11.76
CA THR A 6 13.79 -4.80 -10.62
C THR A 6 13.57 -3.71 -9.56
N LEU A 7 12.35 -3.67 -9.04
CA LEU A 7 12.06 -2.82 -7.88
C LEU A 7 12.59 -3.48 -6.60
N PRO A 8 13.11 -2.70 -5.63
CA PRO A 8 13.49 -3.22 -4.33
C PRO A 8 12.38 -4.04 -3.69
N PRO A 9 12.69 -5.17 -3.04
CA PRO A 9 11.68 -5.99 -2.40
C PRO A 9 11.04 -5.26 -1.20
N LEU A 10 9.75 -5.53 -0.96
CA LEU A 10 9.02 -5.05 0.22
C LEU A 10 8.58 -6.25 1.06
N GLU A 11 9.07 -6.32 2.29
CA GLU A 11 8.63 -7.31 3.26
C GLU A 11 7.47 -6.77 4.09
N ILE A 12 6.41 -7.54 4.19
CA ILE A 12 5.18 -7.20 4.90
C ILE A 12 4.90 -8.29 5.94
N PRO A 13 5.09 -7.99 7.24
CA PRO A 13 4.67 -8.89 8.31
C PRO A 13 3.15 -9.07 8.27
N VAL A 14 2.69 -10.30 8.07
CA VAL A 14 1.27 -10.63 8.02
C VAL A 14 0.77 -10.82 9.45
N THR A 15 0.34 -9.71 10.07
CA THR A 15 -0.20 -9.75 11.42
C THR A 15 -1.71 -10.02 11.40
N ARG A 16 -2.25 -10.55 12.49
CA ARG A 16 -3.70 -10.71 12.68
C ARG A 16 -4.42 -9.35 12.53
N THR A 17 -3.84 -8.30 13.09
CA THR A 17 -4.38 -6.93 12.98
C THR A 17 -4.45 -6.48 11.53
N LEU A 18 -3.40 -6.71 10.72
CA LEU A 18 -3.39 -6.35 9.31
C LEU A 18 -4.50 -7.06 8.53
N ILE A 19 -4.70 -8.36 8.77
CA ILE A 19 -5.73 -9.15 8.11
C ILE A 19 -7.12 -8.60 8.44
N VAL A 20 -7.42 -8.45 9.74
CA VAL A 20 -8.75 -7.98 10.21
C VAL A 20 -9.00 -6.53 9.78
N ALA A 21 -8.02 -5.63 9.97
CA ALA A 21 -8.16 -4.24 9.58
C ALA A 21 -8.37 -4.08 8.06
N GLY A 22 -7.64 -4.83 7.25
CA GLY A 22 -7.80 -4.84 5.80
C GLY A 22 -9.17 -5.35 5.35
N ALA A 23 -9.68 -6.39 5.97
CA ALA A 23 -11.02 -6.91 5.71
C ALA A 23 -12.10 -5.87 6.05
N ILE A 24 -12.01 -5.23 7.22
CA ILE A 24 -12.96 -4.19 7.64
C ILE A 24 -12.87 -2.97 6.70
N ALA A 25 -11.67 -2.50 6.40
CA ALA A 25 -11.46 -1.34 5.53
C ALA A 25 -12.01 -1.55 4.11
N SER A 26 -11.96 -2.78 3.61
CA SER A 26 -12.48 -3.17 2.29
C SER A 26 -13.94 -3.65 2.33
N ARG A 27 -14.59 -3.64 3.50
CA ARG A 27 -15.96 -4.14 3.74
C ARG A 27 -16.16 -5.60 3.35
N ASP A 28 -15.11 -6.39 3.50
CA ASP A 28 -15.15 -7.84 3.31
C ASP A 28 -15.35 -8.51 4.67
N TYR A 29 -16.60 -8.73 5.02
CA TYR A 29 -17.00 -9.26 6.33
C TYR A 29 -17.11 -10.78 6.36
N GLN A 30 -16.46 -11.49 5.45
CA GLN A 30 -16.42 -12.95 5.49
C GLN A 30 -15.67 -13.44 6.74
N ASP A 31 -16.23 -14.41 7.43
CA ASP A 31 -15.72 -14.95 8.70
C ASP A 31 -14.25 -15.38 8.61
N VAL A 32 -13.84 -15.95 7.48
CA VAL A 32 -12.48 -16.43 7.25
C VAL A 32 -11.40 -15.34 7.34
N HIS A 33 -11.79 -14.07 7.38
CA HIS A 33 -10.88 -12.93 7.47
C HIS A 33 -10.79 -12.32 8.89
N HIS A 34 -11.69 -12.72 9.82
CA HIS A 34 -11.72 -12.11 11.15
C HIS A 34 -12.04 -13.10 12.29
N ASP A 35 -12.69 -14.24 12.03
CA ASP A 35 -13.03 -15.23 13.04
C ASP A 35 -12.24 -16.53 12.81
N ALA A 36 -11.29 -16.82 13.73
CA ALA A 36 -10.43 -17.97 13.60
C ALA A 36 -11.16 -19.30 13.86
N VAL A 37 -12.27 -19.31 14.61
CA VAL A 37 -13.06 -20.52 14.85
C VAL A 37 -13.81 -20.89 13.59
N LEU A 38 -14.56 -19.93 13.04
CA LEU A 38 -15.31 -20.13 11.81
C LEU A 38 -14.40 -20.39 10.60
N ALA A 39 -13.20 -19.77 10.55
CA ALA A 39 -12.21 -20.08 9.52
C ALA A 39 -11.77 -21.56 9.56
N ARG A 40 -11.55 -22.11 10.76
CA ARG A 40 -11.21 -23.53 10.94
C ARG A 40 -12.34 -24.47 10.58
N GLU A 41 -13.57 -24.14 10.95
CA GLU A 41 -14.76 -24.90 10.54
C GLU A 41 -14.90 -24.97 9.01
N LYS A 42 -14.46 -23.91 8.31
CA LYS A 42 -14.43 -23.85 6.84
C LYS A 42 -13.16 -24.48 6.21
N GLY A 43 -12.30 -25.11 7.02
CA GLY A 43 -11.15 -25.87 6.54
C GLY A 43 -9.85 -25.06 6.42
N SER A 44 -9.83 -23.78 6.82
CA SER A 44 -8.60 -22.99 6.91
C SER A 44 -7.92 -23.19 8.28
N PRO A 45 -6.58 -23.26 8.36
CA PRO A 45 -5.91 -23.41 9.66
C PRO A 45 -6.07 -22.18 10.58
N ASP A 46 -6.29 -21.01 10.02
CA ASP A 46 -6.55 -19.74 10.72
C ASP A 46 -7.21 -18.75 9.76
N ILE A 47 -7.47 -17.53 10.21
CA ILE A 47 -7.87 -16.45 9.33
C ILE A 47 -6.80 -16.19 8.27
N PHE A 48 -7.18 -15.61 7.14
CA PHE A 48 -6.24 -15.25 6.07
C PHE A 48 -6.62 -13.93 5.40
N MET A 49 -5.61 -13.31 4.76
CA MET A 49 -5.75 -12.02 4.09
C MET A 49 -6.69 -12.12 2.88
N ASN A 50 -7.58 -11.15 2.74
CA ASN A 50 -8.49 -11.04 1.60
C ASN A 50 -7.80 -10.44 0.37
N ILE A 51 -8.42 -10.64 -0.80
CA ILE A 51 -7.87 -10.17 -2.08
C ILE A 51 -7.80 -8.64 -2.16
N LEU A 52 -8.73 -7.92 -1.56
CA LEU A 52 -8.78 -6.46 -1.61
C LEU A 52 -7.60 -5.84 -0.85
N THR A 53 -7.25 -6.39 0.32
CA THR A 53 -6.03 -6.00 1.05
C THR A 53 -4.78 -6.28 0.22
N THR A 54 -4.68 -7.47 -0.38
CA THR A 54 -3.54 -7.81 -1.23
C THR A 54 -3.42 -6.86 -2.43
N ASN A 55 -4.55 -6.53 -3.07
CA ASN A 55 -4.58 -5.59 -4.19
C ASN A 55 -4.09 -4.19 -3.77
N GLY A 56 -4.54 -3.71 -2.61
CA GLY A 56 -4.07 -2.45 -2.03
C GLY A 56 -2.57 -2.45 -1.73
N LEU A 57 -2.04 -3.54 -1.17
CA LEU A 57 -0.60 -3.69 -0.89
C LEU A 57 0.24 -3.73 -2.16
N VAL A 58 -0.25 -4.37 -3.23
CA VAL A 58 0.41 -4.34 -4.55
C VAL A 58 0.41 -2.92 -5.12
N GLY A 59 -0.71 -2.21 -5.06
CA GLY A 59 -0.80 -0.82 -5.50
C GLY A 59 0.18 0.08 -4.73
N ARG A 60 0.19 -0.02 -3.40
CA ARG A 60 1.11 0.69 -2.52
C ARG A 60 2.57 0.40 -2.87
N TYR A 61 2.93 -0.88 -3.06
CA TYR A 61 4.29 -1.28 -3.44
C TYR A 61 4.78 -0.53 -4.68
N ILE A 62 3.93 -0.39 -5.70
CA ILE A 62 4.27 0.33 -6.92
C ILE A 62 4.40 1.83 -6.67
N THR A 63 3.44 2.44 -5.99
CA THR A 63 3.44 3.90 -5.77
C THR A 63 4.54 4.36 -4.81
N ASP A 64 4.87 3.55 -3.79
CA ASP A 64 5.99 3.85 -2.88
C ASP A 64 7.35 3.86 -3.61
N HIS A 65 7.53 3.03 -4.66
CA HIS A 65 8.76 2.96 -5.42
C HIS A 65 8.84 3.98 -6.57
N LEU A 66 7.70 4.29 -7.21
CA LEU A 66 7.67 5.16 -8.37
C LEU A 66 7.34 6.62 -8.02
N GLY A 67 6.95 6.85 -6.77
CA GLY A 67 6.68 8.18 -6.24
C GLY A 67 5.27 8.70 -6.50
N PRO A 68 4.97 9.92 -6.00
CA PRO A 68 3.61 10.46 -5.95
C PRO A 68 3.03 10.82 -7.33
N ARG A 69 3.86 10.90 -8.37
CA ARG A 69 3.42 11.18 -9.74
C ARG A 69 3.12 9.92 -10.55
N ALA A 70 3.31 8.74 -9.97
CA ALA A 70 2.93 7.48 -10.59
C ALA A 70 1.40 7.28 -10.54
N VAL A 71 0.77 7.09 -11.68
CA VAL A 71 -0.67 6.86 -11.79
C VAL A 71 -0.94 5.41 -12.15
N LEU A 72 -1.52 4.66 -11.20
CA LEU A 72 -1.94 3.28 -11.45
C LEU A 72 -3.09 3.26 -12.48
N ARG A 73 -2.88 2.60 -13.61
CA ARG A 73 -3.89 2.44 -14.67
C ARG A 73 -4.62 1.12 -14.57
N LYS A 74 -3.88 0.06 -14.17
CA LYS A 74 -4.46 -1.28 -14.05
C LYS A 74 -3.66 -2.07 -13.03
N VAL A 75 -4.35 -2.79 -12.15
CA VAL A 75 -3.78 -3.80 -11.26
C VAL A 75 -4.51 -5.11 -11.53
N ALA A 76 -3.86 -6.04 -12.19
CA ALA A 76 -4.42 -7.35 -12.55
C ALA A 76 -3.66 -8.44 -11.79
N ILE A 77 -4.27 -8.98 -10.75
CA ILE A 77 -3.65 -9.96 -9.87
C ILE A 77 -4.44 -11.28 -9.81
N ARG A 78 -3.73 -12.35 -9.46
CA ARG A 78 -4.29 -13.65 -9.11
C ARG A 78 -3.70 -14.07 -7.78
N LEU A 79 -4.56 -14.54 -6.86
CA LEU A 79 -4.13 -15.15 -5.61
C LEU A 79 -3.80 -16.63 -5.78
N GLY A 80 -2.86 -17.09 -4.97
CA GLY A 80 -2.44 -18.50 -4.82
C GLY A 80 -2.43 -18.91 -3.35
N ALA A 81 -1.24 -19.14 -2.77
CA ALA A 81 -1.08 -19.53 -1.37
C ALA A 81 -1.68 -18.49 -0.41
N PRO A 82 -2.45 -18.88 0.61
CA PRO A 82 -3.01 -17.95 1.56
C PRO A 82 -1.92 -17.27 2.42
N ASN A 83 -2.17 -16.04 2.87
CA ASN A 83 -1.37 -15.33 3.87
C ASN A 83 -2.05 -15.47 5.23
N HIS A 84 -1.45 -16.22 6.14
CA HIS A 84 -1.93 -16.42 7.51
C HIS A 84 -1.18 -15.54 8.52
N PRO A 85 -1.75 -15.30 9.72
CA PRO A 85 -1.04 -14.60 10.80
C PRO A 85 0.30 -15.27 11.11
N GLY A 86 1.35 -14.45 11.25
CA GLY A 86 2.71 -14.90 11.53
C GLY A 86 3.56 -15.19 10.28
N ASP A 87 2.99 -15.12 9.08
CA ASP A 87 3.75 -15.14 7.84
C ASP A 87 4.43 -13.78 7.59
N THR A 88 5.40 -13.77 6.68
CA THR A 88 5.91 -12.55 6.04
C THR A 88 5.69 -12.70 4.54
N MET A 89 5.05 -11.72 3.92
CA MET A 89 4.92 -11.67 2.47
C MET A 89 5.99 -10.74 1.90
N THR A 90 6.80 -11.24 0.97
CA THR A 90 7.77 -10.43 0.23
C THR A 90 7.23 -10.14 -1.16
N LEU A 91 6.99 -8.85 -1.46
CA LEU A 91 6.64 -8.38 -2.79
C LEU A 91 7.90 -8.05 -3.58
N THR A 92 7.93 -8.46 -4.84
CA THR A 92 8.97 -8.14 -5.82
C THR A 92 8.33 -7.68 -7.12
N GLY A 93 9.00 -6.79 -7.85
CA GLY A 93 8.51 -6.25 -9.13
C GLY A 93 9.61 -6.24 -10.18
N THR A 94 9.25 -6.51 -11.43
CA THR A 94 10.16 -6.43 -12.58
C THR A 94 9.46 -5.71 -13.72
N VAL A 95 10.13 -4.72 -14.31
CA VAL A 95 9.63 -4.00 -15.47
C VAL A 95 9.64 -4.93 -16.69
N THR A 96 8.49 -5.17 -17.28
CA THR A 96 8.33 -6.10 -18.41
C THR A 96 8.09 -5.42 -19.75
N ALA A 97 7.53 -4.20 -19.72
CA ALA A 97 7.31 -3.41 -20.91
C ALA A 97 7.37 -1.91 -20.62
N LEU A 98 7.74 -1.11 -21.61
CA LEU A 98 7.71 0.34 -21.60
C LEU A 98 7.11 0.82 -22.92
N ASP A 99 6.17 1.76 -22.86
CA ASP A 99 5.55 2.42 -24.00
C ASP A 99 5.31 3.90 -23.65
N GLY A 100 6.20 4.77 -24.18
CA GLY A 100 6.20 6.19 -23.83
C GLY A 100 6.39 6.40 -22.33
N ASP A 101 5.40 6.99 -21.69
CA ASP A 101 5.34 7.26 -20.26
C ASP A 101 4.73 6.10 -19.44
N THR A 102 4.31 5.04 -20.10
CA THR A 102 3.61 3.91 -19.50
C THR A 102 4.54 2.72 -19.30
N ALA A 103 4.56 2.17 -18.09
CA ALA A 103 5.31 0.97 -17.76
C ALA A 103 4.37 -0.18 -17.37
N GLU A 104 4.75 -1.40 -17.74
CA GLU A 104 4.15 -2.62 -17.23
C GLU A 104 5.14 -3.31 -16.28
N ILE A 105 4.66 -3.64 -15.09
CA ILE A 105 5.47 -4.23 -14.03
C ILE A 105 4.83 -5.55 -13.61
N ARG A 106 5.56 -6.64 -13.80
CA ARG A 106 5.21 -7.93 -13.26
C ARG A 106 5.49 -7.94 -11.77
N VAL A 107 4.49 -8.31 -10.95
CA VAL A 107 4.59 -8.39 -9.49
C VAL A 107 4.41 -9.83 -9.02
N VAL A 108 5.23 -10.23 -8.05
CA VAL A 108 5.11 -11.48 -7.32
C VAL A 108 5.19 -11.18 -5.83
N GLY A 109 4.23 -11.68 -5.06
CA GLY A 109 4.29 -11.71 -3.60
C GLY A 109 4.38 -13.15 -3.14
N ALA A 110 5.41 -13.49 -2.36
CA ALA A 110 5.64 -14.84 -1.87
C ALA A 110 5.68 -14.86 -0.33
N ASN A 111 5.23 -15.95 0.24
CA ASN A 111 5.36 -16.29 1.65
C ASN A 111 6.03 -17.67 1.81
N ARG A 112 6.13 -18.19 3.03
CA ARG A 112 6.73 -19.51 3.31
C ARG A 112 6.02 -20.69 2.64
N ILE A 113 4.75 -20.53 2.24
CA ILE A 113 3.95 -21.60 1.60
C ILE A 113 4.18 -21.58 0.08
N GLY A 114 4.37 -20.39 -0.49
CA GLY A 114 4.52 -20.23 -1.94
C GLY A 114 4.12 -18.83 -2.44
N HIS A 115 3.78 -18.73 -3.71
CA HIS A 115 3.32 -17.48 -4.28
C HIS A 115 1.90 -17.17 -3.78
N HIS A 116 1.78 -16.14 -2.94
CA HIS A 116 0.49 -15.60 -2.50
C HIS A 116 -0.21 -14.82 -3.60
N VAL A 117 0.54 -14.00 -4.32
CA VAL A 117 0.01 -13.18 -5.40
C VAL A 117 0.97 -13.15 -6.58
N THR A 118 0.42 -13.21 -7.78
CA THR A 118 1.13 -12.91 -9.03
C THR A 118 0.27 -12.00 -9.89
N GLY A 119 0.90 -11.13 -10.66
CA GLY A 119 0.12 -10.26 -11.54
C GLY A 119 0.97 -9.25 -12.28
N THR A 120 0.26 -8.32 -12.91
CA THR A 120 0.84 -7.22 -13.68
C THR A 120 0.17 -5.92 -13.27
N VAL A 121 0.98 -4.88 -13.11
CA VAL A 121 0.53 -3.52 -12.86
C VAL A 121 0.93 -2.65 -14.04
N THR A 122 -0.04 -1.93 -14.63
CA THR A 122 0.22 -0.89 -15.62
C THR A 122 0.19 0.46 -14.91
N VAL A 123 1.24 1.24 -15.08
CA VAL A 123 1.42 2.54 -14.43
C VAL A 123 1.88 3.58 -15.45
N THR A 124 1.33 4.78 -15.40
CA THR A 124 1.83 5.93 -16.14
C THR A 124 2.74 6.75 -15.23
N LEU A 125 3.93 7.09 -15.71
CA LEU A 125 4.90 7.93 -15.04
C LEU A 125 4.78 9.34 -15.58
N ASP A 126 4.37 10.29 -14.76
CA ASP A 126 4.41 11.69 -15.14
C ASP A 126 5.87 12.17 -15.17
N THR A 127 6.39 12.37 -16.36
CA THR A 127 7.77 12.83 -16.59
C THR A 127 7.87 14.35 -16.71
N ALA A 128 6.76 15.08 -16.53
CA ALA A 128 6.78 16.54 -16.55
C ALA A 128 7.75 17.05 -15.46
N PRO A 129 8.57 18.08 -15.75
CA PRO A 129 9.42 18.69 -14.73
C PRO A 129 8.54 19.24 -13.60
N ASP A 130 8.99 19.05 -12.38
CA ASP A 130 8.31 19.56 -11.19
C ASP A 130 8.29 21.10 -11.26
N THR A 131 7.17 21.64 -11.74
CA THR A 131 6.90 23.09 -11.80
C THR A 131 6.16 23.57 -10.57
N THR A 132 6.19 22.83 -9.45
CA THR A 132 5.72 23.38 -8.19
C THR A 132 6.54 24.63 -7.89
N PRO A 133 5.94 25.83 -7.86
CA PRO A 133 6.67 27.01 -7.42
C PRO A 133 7.12 26.77 -5.99
N ASP A 134 8.43 27.00 -5.76
CA ASP A 134 9.02 26.99 -4.43
C ASP A 134 8.13 27.89 -3.54
N THR A 135 7.31 27.27 -2.71
CA THR A 135 6.40 27.99 -1.82
C THR A 135 7.31 28.62 -0.77
N ALA A 136 7.57 29.91 -0.94
CA ALA A 136 8.32 30.71 0.02
C ALA A 136 7.87 30.39 1.46
N PRO A 137 8.80 30.36 2.42
CA PRO A 137 8.48 29.99 3.79
C PRO A 137 7.38 30.87 4.34
N HIS A 138 6.32 30.23 4.80
CA HIS A 138 5.20 30.88 5.49
C HIS A 138 5.79 31.68 6.66
N THR A 139 5.90 33.00 6.50
CA THR A 139 6.27 33.90 7.59
C THR A 139 5.17 33.77 8.64
N ALA A 140 5.47 33.15 9.77
CA ALA A 140 4.56 33.02 10.89
C ALA A 140 4.09 34.44 11.29
N ALA A 141 2.80 34.69 11.14
CA ALA A 141 2.19 35.92 11.63
C ALA A 141 2.46 36.01 13.15
N ALA A 142 3.05 37.12 13.56
CA ALA A 142 3.28 37.45 14.98
C ALA A 142 1.93 37.37 15.71
N GLY A 143 1.87 36.52 16.75
CA GLY A 143 0.70 36.39 17.61
C GLY A 143 0.39 37.74 18.33
N PRO A 144 -0.89 37.95 18.72
CA PRO A 144 -1.27 39.15 19.45
C PRO A 144 -0.55 39.22 20.80
N GLY A 145 0.00 40.42 21.09
CA GLY A 145 0.69 40.73 22.33
C GLY A 145 -0.18 40.51 23.57
N PRO A 146 0.42 40.47 24.78
CA PRO A 146 -0.27 40.15 26.02
C PRO A 146 -1.32 41.21 26.36
N LEU A 147 -2.55 40.74 26.67
CA LEU A 147 -3.62 41.57 27.20
C LEU A 147 -3.20 42.18 28.53
N GLY A 148 -3.23 43.51 28.59
CA GLY A 148 -2.95 44.29 29.81
C GLY A 148 -3.94 43.94 30.93
N THR A 149 -3.42 43.76 32.13
CA THR A 149 -4.16 43.63 33.38
C THR A 149 -4.95 44.91 33.68
N PRO A 150 -6.24 44.84 34.07
CA PRO A 150 -6.94 46.00 34.59
C PRO A 150 -6.48 46.29 36.05
N GLU A 151 -5.92 47.48 36.26
CA GLU A 151 -5.69 48.01 37.61
C GLU A 151 -7.03 48.18 38.33
N GLY A 152 -7.13 47.65 39.54
CA GLY A 152 -8.23 47.88 40.42
C GLY A 152 -8.11 49.23 41.10
N THR A 153 -9.20 49.97 41.14
CA THR A 153 -9.35 51.19 41.96
C THR A 153 -10.39 50.93 43.04
N ALA A 154 -9.94 51.14 44.29
CA ALA A 154 -10.61 51.48 45.55
C ALA A 154 -11.98 50.80 45.87
#